data_d6b7ed38ec458d2f200b1865c41425e7
#
_entry.id   d6b7ed38ec458d2f200b1865c41425e7
#
_cell.length_a   1.000
_cell.length_b   1.000
_cell.length_c   1.000
_cell.angle_alpha   90.00
_cell.angle_beta   90.00
_cell.angle_gamma   90.00
#
_symmetry.space_group_name_H-M   'P 1'
#
loop_
_entity.id
_entity.type
_entity.pdbx_description
1 polymer ?
#
loop_
_entity_poly.entity_id
_entity_poly.type
_entity_poly.pdbx_seq_one_letter_code
_entity_poly.pdbx_strand_id
1 'polypeptide(L)'
;MFAYDDIANNSRNPFPGKVYNKPSYAQPGVDVYAGVKIDYKGADVTPKIFLSVLEGNRTAVAGKGTGKVLDATANDNVFMFFSDHGAPNLIAFPSEYLYADQLLATFGKIKGKYSKFVFYL
;
A
#
# COMPACT_ATOMS: atom_id res chain seq x y z
N MET A 1 6.49 -1.20 -5.62
CA MET A 1 5.26 -0.37 -5.62
C MET A 1 4.96 0.01 -4.19
N PHE A 2 4.47 1.21 -3.95
CA PHE A 2 4.18 1.72 -2.62
C PHE A 2 2.88 2.53 -2.66
N ALA A 3 1.94 2.21 -1.76
CA ALA A 3 0.72 2.97 -1.55
C ALA A 3 0.81 3.67 -0.19
N TYR A 4 0.45 4.94 -0.11
CA TYR A 4 0.72 5.80 1.02
C TYR A 4 -0.41 6.81 1.24
N ASP A 5 -0.81 7.04 2.48
CA ASP A 5 -1.90 7.93 2.86
C ASP A 5 -1.52 9.42 2.96
N ASP A 6 -0.28 9.76 2.58
CA ASP A 6 0.28 11.11 2.66
C ASP A 6 0.58 11.60 4.09
N ILE A 7 0.97 10.68 4.97
CA ILE A 7 1.29 10.94 6.39
C ILE A 7 2.34 12.05 6.58
N ALA A 8 3.31 12.18 5.67
CA ALA A 8 4.33 13.22 5.73
C ALA A 8 3.73 14.63 5.63
N ASN A 9 2.64 14.79 4.87
CA ASN A 9 1.97 16.07 4.65
C ASN A 9 0.70 16.24 5.52
N ASN A 10 0.42 15.29 6.40
CA ASN A 10 -0.71 15.39 7.31
C ASN A 10 -0.50 16.59 8.27
N SER A 11 -1.56 17.35 8.52
CA SER A 11 -1.52 18.54 9.40
C SER A 11 -1.14 18.23 10.85
N ARG A 12 -1.30 16.97 11.28
CA ARG A 12 -0.89 16.49 12.61
C ARG A 12 0.57 16.04 12.68
N ASN A 13 1.28 15.98 11.54
CA ASN A 13 2.69 15.63 11.53
C ASN A 13 3.51 16.81 12.08
N PRO A 14 4.23 16.63 13.20
CA PRO A 14 5.04 17.70 13.78
C PRO A 14 6.24 18.09 12.92
N PHE A 15 6.56 17.29 11.92
CA PHE A 15 7.67 17.52 10.97
C PHE A 15 7.16 17.45 9.53
N PRO A 16 6.48 18.50 9.04
CA PRO A 16 5.88 18.47 7.70
C PRO A 16 6.87 18.03 6.61
N GLY A 17 6.44 17.11 5.76
CA GLY A 17 7.25 16.57 4.67
C GLY A 17 8.27 15.50 5.08
N LYS A 18 8.32 15.09 6.36
CA LYS A 18 9.30 14.10 6.85
C LYS A 18 8.61 12.96 7.63
N VAL A 19 9.25 11.80 7.65
CA VAL A 19 8.84 10.65 8.46
C VAL A 19 10.05 10.06 9.17
N TYR A 20 9.91 9.80 10.47
CA TYR A 20 10.97 9.24 11.31
C TYR A 20 10.50 7.94 11.97
N ASN A 21 11.26 6.87 11.82
CA ASN A 21 10.95 5.57 12.45
C ASN A 21 11.55 5.43 13.85
N LYS A 22 12.60 6.18 14.15
CA LYS A 22 13.28 6.12 15.43
C LYS A 22 13.22 7.47 16.12
N PRO A 23 12.48 7.61 17.21
CA PRO A 23 12.47 8.85 17.97
C PRO A 23 13.85 9.10 18.57
N SER A 24 14.33 10.33 18.49
CA SER A 24 15.50 10.80 19.20
C SER A 24 15.09 11.96 20.10
N TYR A 25 15.39 11.86 21.38
CA TYR A 25 15.11 12.93 22.33
C TYR A 25 16.00 14.17 22.12
N ALA A 26 17.12 14.01 21.46
CA ALA A 26 18.10 15.08 21.26
C ALA A 26 18.09 15.68 19.86
N GLN A 27 17.71 14.91 18.85
CA GLN A 27 17.63 15.38 17.46
C GLN A 27 16.59 14.55 16.69
N PRO A 28 15.95 15.10 15.65
CA PRO A 28 15.13 14.30 14.77
C PRO A 28 15.99 13.17 14.17
N GLY A 29 15.44 11.96 14.11
CA GLY A 29 16.11 10.79 13.53
C GLY A 29 16.39 10.97 12.03
N VAL A 30 16.76 9.86 11.38
CA VAL A 30 16.92 9.86 9.92
C VAL A 30 15.55 9.95 9.26
N ASP A 31 15.37 10.90 8.35
CA ASP A 31 14.17 11.01 7.54
C ASP A 31 14.10 9.83 6.57
N VAL A 32 13.15 8.93 6.80
CA VAL A 32 12.93 7.74 5.97
C VAL A 32 11.95 7.97 4.81
N TYR A 33 11.39 9.17 4.71
CA TYR A 33 10.49 9.56 3.62
C TYR A 33 11.26 10.05 2.38
N ALA A 34 12.42 10.64 2.57
CA ALA A 34 13.24 11.14 1.48
C ALA A 34 13.62 10.03 0.48
N GLY A 35 13.32 10.23 -0.79
CA GLY A 35 13.63 9.29 -1.86
C GLY A 35 12.71 8.08 -1.98
N VAL A 36 11.67 7.97 -1.16
CA VAL A 36 10.65 6.91 -1.29
C VAL A 36 9.86 7.08 -2.58
N LYS A 37 9.78 6.02 -3.38
CA LYS A 37 8.94 6.00 -4.60
C LYS A 37 7.50 5.68 -4.20
N ILE A 38 6.64 6.68 -4.32
CA ILE A 38 5.21 6.58 -4.03
C ILE A 38 4.46 6.48 -5.35
N ASP A 39 3.73 5.39 -5.54
CA ASP A 39 2.90 5.21 -6.73
C ASP A 39 1.46 5.71 -6.51
N TYR A 40 0.94 5.56 -5.30
CA TYR A 40 -0.41 6.00 -4.92
C TYR A 40 -0.35 6.72 -3.57
N LYS A 41 -1.05 7.86 -3.44
CA LYS A 41 -1.13 8.63 -2.19
C LYS A 41 -2.47 9.33 -2.04
N GLY A 42 -2.78 9.77 -0.82
CA GLY A 42 -3.99 10.53 -0.51
C GLY A 42 -5.26 9.80 -0.94
N ALA A 43 -6.10 10.44 -1.72
CA ALA A 43 -7.39 9.89 -2.17
C ALA A 43 -7.29 8.66 -3.09
N ASP A 44 -6.10 8.34 -3.62
CA ASP A 44 -5.88 7.15 -4.42
C ASP A 44 -5.51 5.91 -3.58
N VAL A 45 -5.36 6.05 -2.26
CA VAL A 45 -5.10 4.93 -1.35
C VAL A 45 -6.43 4.36 -0.86
N THR A 46 -7.03 3.52 -1.68
CA THR A 46 -8.33 2.89 -1.43
C THR A 46 -8.27 1.38 -1.62
N PRO A 47 -9.17 0.60 -0.97
CA PRO A 47 -9.31 -0.83 -1.19
C PRO A 47 -9.43 -1.20 -2.67
N LYS A 48 -10.26 -0.46 -3.41
CA LYS A 48 -10.49 -0.70 -4.85
C LYS A 48 -9.20 -0.58 -5.66
N ILE A 49 -8.43 0.49 -5.45
CA ILE A 49 -7.14 0.69 -6.15
C ILE A 49 -6.16 -0.41 -5.73
N PHE A 50 -6.05 -0.71 -4.44
CA PHE A 50 -5.17 -1.75 -3.92
C PHE A 50 -5.45 -3.13 -4.55
N LEU A 51 -6.71 -3.57 -4.57
CA LEU A 51 -7.09 -4.84 -5.20
C LEU A 51 -6.81 -4.84 -6.70
N SER A 52 -7.09 -3.72 -7.39
CA SER A 52 -6.80 -3.58 -8.82
C SER A 52 -5.31 -3.66 -9.13
N VAL A 53 -4.48 -3.10 -8.25
CA VAL A 53 -3.02 -3.20 -8.34
C VAL A 53 -2.57 -4.66 -8.21
N LEU A 54 -3.10 -5.41 -7.24
CA LEU A 54 -2.80 -6.84 -7.03
C LEU A 54 -3.20 -7.68 -8.24
N GLU A 55 -4.38 -7.40 -8.80
CA GLU A 55 -4.90 -8.10 -9.98
C GLU A 55 -4.12 -7.77 -11.27
N GLY A 56 -3.28 -6.73 -11.27
CA GLY A 56 -2.61 -6.24 -12.47
C GLY A 56 -3.54 -5.48 -13.42
N ASN A 57 -4.65 -4.96 -12.93
CA ASN A 57 -5.69 -4.29 -13.70
C ASN A 57 -5.33 -2.84 -14.01
N ARG A 58 -4.58 -2.62 -15.10
CA ARG A 58 -4.14 -1.28 -15.54
C ARG A 58 -5.30 -0.36 -15.88
N THR A 59 -6.39 -0.90 -16.44
CA THR A 59 -7.57 -0.11 -16.80
C THR A 59 -8.25 0.49 -15.57
N ALA A 60 -8.37 -0.30 -14.50
CA ALA A 60 -9.03 0.15 -13.27
C ALA A 60 -8.24 1.23 -12.51
N VAL A 61 -6.93 1.34 -12.74
CA VAL A 61 -6.07 2.35 -12.10
C VAL A 61 -5.67 3.48 -13.05
N ALA A 62 -6.26 3.53 -14.25
CA ALA A 62 -5.98 4.60 -15.21
C ALA A 62 -6.31 5.98 -14.61
N GLY A 63 -5.39 6.93 -14.73
CA GLY A 63 -5.52 8.28 -14.16
C GLY A 63 -5.39 8.34 -12.63
N LYS A 64 -4.97 7.25 -11.97
CA LYS A 64 -4.71 7.18 -10.54
C LYS A 64 -3.22 7.02 -10.26
N GLY A 65 -2.68 7.85 -9.36
CA GLY A 65 -1.26 7.85 -9.05
C GLY A 65 -0.37 7.75 -10.27
N THR A 66 0.59 6.82 -10.28
CA THR A 66 1.43 6.51 -11.46
C THR A 66 0.78 5.51 -12.43
N GLY A 67 -0.37 4.95 -12.09
CA GLY A 67 -1.02 3.87 -12.85
C GLY A 67 -0.30 2.53 -12.81
N LYS A 68 0.71 2.39 -11.94
CA LYS A 68 1.53 1.17 -11.84
C LYS A 68 0.74 0.05 -11.16
N VAL A 69 0.78 -1.13 -11.76
CA VAL A 69 0.19 -2.36 -11.20
C VAL A 69 1.27 -3.39 -10.91
N LEU A 70 0.92 -4.42 -10.17
CA LEU A 70 1.77 -5.59 -9.97
C LEU A 70 1.84 -6.39 -11.27
N ASP A 71 2.98 -6.27 -11.94
CA ASP A 71 3.25 -6.85 -13.28
C ASP A 71 4.23 -8.03 -13.16
N ALA A 72 4.04 -8.86 -12.13
CA ALA A 72 4.81 -10.07 -11.91
C ALA A 72 4.16 -11.26 -12.63
N THR A 73 4.97 -12.29 -12.91
CA THR A 73 4.60 -13.49 -13.66
C THR A 73 4.77 -14.76 -12.82
N ALA A 74 4.46 -15.91 -13.39
CA ALA A 74 4.67 -17.22 -12.76
C ALA A 74 6.14 -17.52 -12.41
N ASN A 75 7.09 -16.75 -12.93
CA ASN A 75 8.52 -16.91 -12.62
C ASN A 75 8.98 -15.98 -11.48
N ASP A 76 8.11 -15.10 -11.01
CA ASP A 76 8.45 -14.10 -10.01
C ASP A 76 7.93 -14.47 -8.62
N ASN A 77 8.71 -14.12 -7.60
CA ASN A 77 8.29 -14.18 -6.21
C ASN A 77 7.83 -12.78 -5.78
N VAL A 78 6.66 -12.71 -5.17
CA VAL A 78 6.06 -11.46 -4.70
C VAL A 78 6.01 -11.46 -3.18
N PHE A 79 6.59 -10.44 -2.58
CA PHE A 79 6.43 -10.13 -1.18
C PHE A 79 5.66 -8.82 -1.02
N MET A 80 4.63 -8.84 -0.19
CA MET A 80 3.84 -7.67 0.14
C MET A 80 3.81 -7.47 1.66
N PHE A 81 3.99 -6.24 2.07
CA PHE A 81 3.82 -5.80 3.45
C PHE A 81 2.70 -4.75 3.51
N PHE A 82 1.78 -4.94 4.42
CA PHE A 82 0.70 -4.00 4.71
C PHE A 82 0.73 -3.66 6.20
N SER A 83 0.59 -2.40 6.54
CA SER A 83 0.52 -1.93 7.93
C SER A 83 -0.50 -0.81 8.03
N ASP A 84 -1.55 -1.06 8.78
CA ASP A 84 -2.58 -0.10 9.19
C ASP A 84 -3.39 -0.71 10.34
N HIS A 85 -4.48 -0.06 10.75
CA HIS A 85 -5.43 -0.61 11.69
C HIS A 85 -6.20 -1.79 11.10
N GLY A 86 -6.69 -2.66 11.98
CA GLY A 86 -7.56 -3.77 11.63
C GLY A 86 -8.63 -4.03 12.70
N ALA A 87 -9.64 -4.79 12.31
CA ALA A 87 -10.68 -5.33 13.18
C ALA A 87 -11.09 -6.70 12.66
N PRO A 88 -11.93 -7.46 13.38
CA PRO A 88 -12.41 -8.74 12.87
C PRO A 88 -12.98 -8.63 11.45
N ASN A 89 -12.42 -9.43 10.53
CA ASN A 89 -12.80 -9.51 9.12
C ASN A 89 -12.53 -8.26 8.26
N LEU A 90 -11.74 -7.31 8.71
CA LEU A 90 -11.36 -6.14 7.90
C LEU A 90 -9.96 -5.60 8.23
N ILE A 91 -9.40 -4.88 7.25
CA ILE A 91 -8.25 -4.00 7.42
C ILE A 91 -8.62 -2.58 7.00
N ALA A 92 -8.03 -1.59 7.66
CA ALA A 92 -8.32 -0.19 7.40
C ALA A 92 -7.51 0.34 6.22
N PHE A 93 -8.10 1.29 5.53
CA PHE A 93 -7.47 2.24 4.62
C PHE A 93 -7.77 3.66 5.13
N PRO A 94 -7.13 4.71 4.64
CA PRO A 94 -7.30 6.06 5.20
C PRO A 94 -8.75 6.54 5.34
N SER A 95 -9.64 6.12 4.45
CA SER A 95 -11.06 6.54 4.45
C SER A 95 -12.07 5.41 4.25
N GLU A 96 -11.61 4.17 4.08
CA GLU A 96 -12.45 3.02 3.76
C GLU A 96 -11.94 1.77 4.48
N TYR A 97 -12.69 0.67 4.40
CA TYR A 97 -12.28 -0.64 4.88
C TYR A 97 -12.19 -1.65 3.75
N LEU A 98 -11.19 -2.52 3.81
CA LEU A 98 -11.11 -3.71 2.97
C LEU A 98 -11.55 -4.92 3.79
N TYR A 99 -12.61 -5.58 3.36
CA TYR A 99 -13.14 -6.75 4.03
C TYR A 99 -12.44 -8.04 3.57
N ALA A 100 -12.41 -9.03 4.47
CA ALA A 100 -11.70 -10.28 4.25
C ALA A 100 -12.21 -11.06 3.02
N ASP A 101 -13.50 -11.05 2.77
CA ASP A 101 -14.12 -11.69 1.59
C ASP A 101 -13.67 -11.08 0.28
N GLN A 102 -13.53 -9.75 0.22
CA GLN A 102 -13.01 -9.03 -0.97
C GLN A 102 -11.54 -9.40 -1.23
N LEU A 103 -10.74 -9.45 -0.16
CA LEU A 103 -9.33 -9.81 -0.25
C LEU A 103 -9.16 -11.27 -0.69
N LEU A 104 -9.94 -12.19 -0.11
CA LEU A 104 -9.95 -13.60 -0.48
C LEU A 104 -10.39 -13.81 -1.93
N ALA A 105 -11.41 -13.09 -2.38
CA ALA A 105 -11.84 -13.12 -3.79
C ALA A 105 -10.71 -12.70 -4.73
N THR A 106 -9.96 -11.64 -4.38
CA THR A 106 -8.79 -11.21 -5.16
C THR A 106 -7.67 -12.23 -5.13
N PHE A 107 -7.38 -12.84 -3.98
CA PHE A 107 -6.40 -13.93 -3.90
C PHE A 107 -6.80 -15.13 -4.76
N GLY A 108 -8.08 -15.44 -4.84
CA GLY A 108 -8.61 -16.45 -5.77
C GLY A 108 -8.30 -16.14 -7.23
N LYS A 109 -8.44 -14.88 -7.65
CA LYS A 109 -8.13 -14.43 -9.02
C LYS A 109 -6.65 -14.48 -9.37
N ILE A 110 -5.78 -14.18 -8.41
CA ILE A 110 -4.32 -14.15 -8.63
C ILE A 110 -3.62 -15.46 -8.31
N LYS A 111 -4.37 -16.48 -7.87
CA LYS A 111 -3.84 -17.81 -7.58
C LYS A 111 -3.15 -18.39 -8.82
N GLY A 112 -1.88 -18.78 -8.66
CA GLY A 112 -1.06 -19.32 -9.75
C GLY A 112 -0.48 -18.27 -10.71
N LYS A 113 -0.77 -16.98 -10.51
CA LYS A 113 -0.20 -15.91 -11.32
C LYS A 113 1.29 -15.68 -11.00
N TYR A 114 1.73 -16.01 -9.80
CA TYR A 114 3.11 -15.82 -9.31
C TYR A 114 3.69 -17.14 -8.84
N SER A 115 5.02 -17.28 -8.87
CA SER A 115 5.71 -18.45 -8.34
C SER A 115 5.46 -18.60 -6.84
N LYS A 116 5.66 -17.53 -6.09
CA LYS A 116 5.33 -17.44 -4.67
C LYS A 116 4.72 -16.08 -4.37
N PHE A 117 3.71 -16.07 -3.50
CA PHE A 117 3.11 -14.84 -2.99
C PHE A 117 3.08 -14.89 -1.47
N VAL A 118 3.75 -13.96 -0.84
CA VAL A 118 3.77 -13.79 0.62
C VAL A 118 3.17 -12.44 0.95
N PHE A 119 2.12 -12.43 1.75
CA PHE A 119 1.47 -11.23 2.23
C PHE A 119 1.59 -11.15 3.74
N TYR A 120 2.26 -10.12 4.22
CA TYR A 120 2.45 -9.81 5.62
C TYR A 120 1.44 -8.74 6.02
N LEU A 121 0.55 -9.08 6.97
CA LEU A 121 -0.51 -8.25 7.52
C LEU A 121 -0.25 -7.97 9.00
#